data_d0b04fbb73ed168f5b7b665b904c9fad
#
_entry.id   d0b04fbb73ed168f5b7b665b904c9fad
#
_cell.length_a   1.000
_cell.length_b   1.000
_cell.length_c   1.000
_cell.angle_alpha   90.00
_cell.angle_beta   90.00
_cell.angle_gamma   90.00
#
_symmetry.space_group_name_H-M   'P 1'
#
loop_
_entity.id
_entity.type
_entity.pdbx_description
1 polymer ?
#
loop_
_entity_poly.entity_id
_entity_poly.type
_entity_poly.pdbx_seq_one_letter_code
_entity_poly.pdbx_strand_id
1 'polypeptide(L)'
;IAALKWVRANIARFGGDPSNVTIFGESAGAMSVNDLMASPAARSLFAKAISESGLGLIATRTKARSLEITNSFAAKHDARGTTALDTLRALPVSDIVADEKSHGLGRDVAPEVDGTVIPDQVPELFAKGEIAKVPYLTGWNSNEASLMRFIGFTPEAMIAALGPREAEVRALYEQNGTLNDEEFGEKLFDDQVFGAGAQGLADFVAARGAPSYVYHFAYIAENFRSRFKGVDHAGEIPYVFGTRGLDLGFFVNLLTGGISADDQKVIDKVQDYWTNFAKTGDPNGAGLPSWPAFKPDNETMVFDNDSIEARSNFHAPKTAIGFAAWSKRTGLSAP
;
A
#
# COMPACT_ATOMS: atom_id res chain seq x y z
N ILE A 1 16.27 7.64 -3.73
CA ILE A 1 17.11 7.58 -4.94
C ILE A 1 18.59 7.53 -4.58
N ALA A 2 19.10 8.42 -3.70
CA ALA A 2 20.53 8.40 -3.32
C ALA A 2 20.95 7.06 -2.70
N ALA A 3 20.13 6.48 -1.80
CA ALA A 3 20.37 5.16 -1.23
C ALA A 3 20.44 4.05 -2.30
N LEU A 4 19.53 4.06 -3.28
CA LEU A 4 19.57 3.09 -4.39
C LEU A 4 20.82 3.21 -5.24
N LYS A 5 21.27 4.44 -5.53
CA LYS A 5 22.56 4.66 -6.21
C LYS A 5 23.74 4.11 -5.40
N TRP A 6 23.70 4.31 -4.08
CA TRP A 6 24.72 3.75 -3.18
C TRP A 6 24.69 2.22 -3.19
N VAL A 7 23.52 1.61 -3.08
CA VAL A 7 23.35 0.14 -3.17
C VAL A 7 23.95 -0.37 -4.47
N ARG A 8 23.57 0.21 -5.61
CA ARG A 8 24.07 -0.20 -6.92
C ARG A 8 25.60 -0.11 -7.04
N ALA A 9 26.19 0.90 -6.41
CA ALA A 9 27.67 1.10 -6.47
C ALA A 9 28.44 0.20 -5.50
N ASN A 10 27.83 -0.27 -4.42
CA ASN A 10 28.55 -0.87 -3.30
C ASN A 10 28.13 -2.28 -2.93
N ILE A 11 26.89 -2.71 -3.21
CA ILE A 11 26.32 -3.93 -2.63
C ILE A 11 27.07 -5.21 -3.00
N ALA A 12 27.78 -5.24 -4.15
CA ALA A 12 28.61 -6.36 -4.53
C ALA A 12 29.74 -6.65 -3.52
N ARG A 13 30.24 -5.61 -2.83
CA ARG A 13 31.26 -5.75 -1.77
C ARG A 13 30.71 -6.42 -0.51
N PHE A 14 29.39 -6.48 -0.37
CA PHE A 14 28.67 -7.12 0.72
C PHE A 14 28.06 -8.47 0.31
N GLY A 15 28.42 -8.99 -0.88
CA GLY A 15 27.90 -10.25 -1.41
C GLY A 15 26.55 -10.15 -2.11
N GLY A 16 25.99 -8.95 -2.30
CA GLY A 16 24.75 -8.72 -3.03
C GLY A 16 24.97 -8.53 -4.53
N ASP A 17 23.88 -8.67 -5.30
CA ASP A 17 23.87 -8.45 -6.75
C ASP A 17 23.26 -7.08 -7.07
N PRO A 18 24.02 -6.10 -7.58
CA PRO A 18 23.51 -4.78 -7.94
C PRO A 18 22.51 -4.79 -9.10
N SER A 19 22.46 -5.89 -9.87
CA SER A 19 21.47 -6.08 -10.95
C SER A 19 20.14 -6.70 -10.46
N ASN A 20 20.11 -7.20 -9.22
CA ASN A 20 18.96 -7.90 -8.65
C ASN A 20 18.40 -7.20 -7.39
N VAL A 21 18.26 -5.89 -7.45
CA VAL A 21 17.70 -5.08 -6.36
C VAL A 21 16.19 -5.12 -6.43
N THR A 22 15.54 -5.50 -5.35
CA THR A 22 14.08 -5.39 -5.17
C THR A 22 13.79 -4.26 -4.19
N ILE A 23 12.95 -3.32 -4.58
CA ILE A 23 12.41 -2.32 -3.65
C ILE A 23 11.08 -2.83 -3.11
N PHE A 24 10.83 -2.64 -1.82
CA PHE A 24 9.56 -2.99 -1.22
C PHE A 24 9.24 -2.09 -0.04
N GLY A 25 7.96 -2.01 0.29
CA GLY A 25 7.49 -1.19 1.39
C GLY A 25 5.99 -1.34 1.60
N GLU A 26 5.56 -0.97 2.80
CA GLU A 26 4.17 -1.01 3.24
C GLU A 26 3.66 0.41 3.49
N SER A 27 2.38 0.68 3.20
CA SER A 27 1.71 1.95 3.46
C SER A 27 2.42 3.13 2.78
N ALA A 28 2.92 4.10 3.54
CA ALA A 28 3.75 5.19 3.02
C ALA A 28 5.02 4.70 2.31
N GLY A 29 5.59 3.56 2.75
CA GLY A 29 6.69 2.89 2.07
C GLY A 29 6.27 2.32 0.71
N ALA A 30 5.08 1.77 0.60
CA ALA A 30 4.51 1.29 -0.66
C ALA A 30 4.19 2.44 -1.62
N MET A 31 3.67 3.57 -1.11
CA MET A 31 3.54 4.80 -1.90
C MET A 31 4.89 5.27 -2.42
N SER A 32 5.94 5.23 -1.59
CA SER A 32 7.30 5.57 -2.01
C SER A 32 7.85 4.61 -3.08
N VAL A 33 7.50 3.31 -3.02
CA VAL A 33 7.80 2.34 -4.09
C VAL A 33 7.14 2.76 -5.39
N ASN A 34 5.86 3.13 -5.35
CA ASN A 34 5.12 3.61 -6.53
C ASN A 34 5.70 4.92 -7.09
N ASP A 35 6.11 5.85 -6.22
CA ASP A 35 6.83 7.08 -6.60
C ASP A 35 8.15 6.76 -7.33
N LEU A 36 8.93 5.80 -6.81
CA LEU A 36 10.18 5.37 -7.44
C LEU A 36 9.94 4.64 -8.77
N MET A 37 8.87 3.85 -8.88
CA MET A 37 8.44 3.25 -10.15
C MET A 37 8.14 4.32 -11.21
N ALA A 38 7.49 5.41 -10.81
CA ALA A 38 7.12 6.53 -11.68
C ALA A 38 8.29 7.50 -11.96
N SER A 39 9.31 7.53 -11.09
CA SER A 39 10.43 8.50 -11.19
C SER A 39 11.43 8.17 -12.31
N PRO A 40 11.63 9.04 -13.32
CA PRO A 40 12.65 8.84 -14.34
C PRO A 40 14.07 8.64 -13.77
N ALA A 41 14.35 9.29 -12.64
CA ALA A 41 15.65 9.23 -11.98
C ALA A 41 15.91 7.91 -11.20
N ALA A 42 14.85 7.09 -10.98
CA ALA A 42 14.93 5.87 -10.20
C ALA A 42 14.71 4.59 -11.01
N ARG A 43 13.99 4.64 -12.13
CA ARG A 43 13.52 3.48 -12.92
C ARG A 43 14.60 2.45 -13.28
N SER A 44 15.86 2.83 -13.36
CA SER A 44 16.98 1.94 -13.69
C SER A 44 17.76 1.43 -12.47
N LEU A 45 17.34 1.77 -11.25
CA LEU A 45 18.09 1.48 -10.04
C LEU A 45 17.65 0.21 -9.31
N PHE A 46 16.54 -0.40 -9.75
CA PHE A 46 15.99 -1.64 -9.20
C PHE A 46 15.46 -2.54 -10.32
N ALA A 47 15.27 -3.80 -10.01
CA ALA A 47 14.84 -4.84 -10.95
C ALA A 47 13.41 -5.34 -10.66
N LYS A 48 12.88 -5.12 -9.47
CA LYS A 48 11.56 -5.57 -9.02
C LYS A 48 10.99 -4.64 -7.96
N ALA A 49 9.66 -4.63 -7.81
CA ALA A 49 8.98 -3.79 -6.83
C ALA A 49 7.83 -4.53 -6.14
N ILE A 50 7.70 -4.35 -4.80
CA ILE A 50 6.58 -4.85 -4.01
C ILE A 50 5.96 -3.65 -3.28
N SER A 51 4.66 -3.43 -3.48
CA SER A 51 3.88 -2.33 -2.89
C SER A 51 2.75 -2.91 -2.03
N GLU A 52 2.95 -2.93 -0.72
CA GLU A 52 2.04 -3.53 0.26
C GLU A 52 1.12 -2.43 0.80
N SER A 53 -0.20 -2.53 0.58
CA SER A 53 -1.21 -1.56 1.05
C SER A 53 -0.93 -0.10 0.65
N GLY A 54 -0.60 0.13 -0.64
CA GLY A 54 0.05 1.36 -1.13
C GLY A 54 -0.86 2.50 -1.58
N LEU A 55 -2.17 2.52 -1.28
CA LEU A 55 -3.12 3.59 -1.65
C LEU A 55 -3.04 4.00 -3.15
N GLY A 56 -2.91 3.04 -4.04
CA GLY A 56 -2.42 3.18 -5.41
C GLY A 56 -3.13 4.21 -6.32
N LEU A 57 -4.40 4.54 -6.08
CA LEU A 57 -5.17 5.50 -6.89
C LEU A 57 -5.37 6.87 -6.20
N ILE A 58 -4.76 7.09 -5.04
CA ILE A 58 -4.79 8.38 -4.37
C ILE A 58 -3.86 9.37 -5.08
N ALA A 59 -4.34 10.60 -5.25
CA ALA A 59 -3.58 11.64 -5.89
C ALA A 59 -2.33 12.01 -5.06
N THR A 60 -1.19 12.11 -5.74
CA THR A 60 0.04 12.66 -5.16
C THR A 60 -0.16 14.14 -4.85
N ARG A 61 0.41 14.61 -3.75
CA ARG A 61 0.34 16.01 -3.35
C ARG A 61 0.85 16.92 -4.46
N THR A 62 0.15 18.01 -4.72
CA THR A 62 0.61 19.03 -5.66
C THR A 62 1.56 20.02 -4.99
N LYS A 63 2.47 20.60 -5.75
CA LYS A 63 3.34 21.69 -5.29
C LYS A 63 2.56 22.88 -4.72
N ALA A 64 1.41 23.22 -5.33
CA ALA A 64 0.54 24.26 -4.82
C ALA A 64 0.07 23.97 -3.39
N ARG A 65 -0.35 22.72 -3.11
CA ARG A 65 -0.77 22.31 -1.78
C ARG A 65 0.39 22.34 -0.77
N SER A 66 1.57 21.90 -1.17
CA SER A 66 2.78 22.00 -0.31
C SER A 66 3.13 23.45 0.03
N LEU A 67 3.00 24.37 -0.92
CA LEU A 67 3.20 25.81 -0.68
C LEU A 67 2.15 26.39 0.27
N GLU A 68 0.89 26.01 0.18
CA GLU A 68 -0.16 26.43 1.11
C GLU A 68 0.18 26.00 2.55
N ILE A 69 0.58 24.74 2.75
CA ILE A 69 0.98 24.19 4.05
C ILE A 69 2.20 24.95 4.59
N THR A 70 3.23 25.10 3.75
CA THR A 70 4.46 25.81 4.12
C THR A 70 4.19 27.27 4.50
N ASN A 71 3.37 27.98 3.74
CA ASN A 71 3.01 29.37 4.01
C ASN A 71 2.19 29.49 5.30
N SER A 72 1.28 28.55 5.55
CA SER A 72 0.50 28.50 6.80
C SER A 72 1.42 28.30 8.01
N PHE A 73 2.36 27.36 7.94
CA PHE A 73 3.35 27.12 8.97
C PHE A 73 4.25 28.35 9.20
N ALA A 74 4.76 28.95 8.12
CA ALA A 74 5.59 30.15 8.20
C ALA A 74 4.83 31.33 8.85
N ALA A 75 3.56 31.53 8.48
CA ALA A 75 2.72 32.59 9.06
C ALA A 75 2.48 32.37 10.56
N LYS A 76 2.26 31.14 11.00
CA LYS A 76 2.07 30.78 12.42
C LYS A 76 3.28 31.13 13.28
N HIS A 77 4.49 31.11 12.71
CA HIS A 77 5.74 31.41 13.40
C HIS A 77 6.33 32.79 13.01
N ASP A 78 5.52 33.67 12.45
CA ASP A 78 5.95 35.02 12.00
C ASP A 78 7.15 35.04 11.06
N ALA A 79 7.44 33.95 10.39
CA ALA A 79 8.53 33.80 9.43
C ALA A 79 8.16 34.47 8.10
N ARG A 80 8.71 35.68 7.86
CA ARG A 80 8.34 36.50 6.71
C ARG A 80 9.57 37.11 6.01
N GLY A 81 9.43 37.42 4.74
CA GLY A 81 10.44 38.08 3.93
C GLY A 81 11.73 37.28 3.76
N THR A 82 12.84 37.97 3.61
CA THR A 82 14.16 37.37 3.32
C THR A 82 14.75 36.57 4.49
N THR A 83 14.27 36.79 5.70
CA THR A 83 14.75 36.10 6.92
C THR A 83 13.84 34.92 7.32
N ALA A 84 12.77 34.64 6.55
CA ALA A 84 11.80 33.59 6.89
C ALA A 84 12.45 32.23 7.16
N LEU A 85 13.40 31.83 6.33
CA LEU A 85 14.08 30.55 6.46
C LEU A 85 14.95 30.47 7.72
N ASP A 86 15.62 31.56 8.09
CA ASP A 86 16.43 31.59 9.31
C ASP A 86 15.55 31.57 10.55
N THR A 87 14.40 32.26 10.52
CA THR A 87 13.38 32.20 11.58
C THR A 87 12.90 30.76 11.77
N LEU A 88 12.51 30.05 10.68
CA LEU A 88 12.06 28.69 10.77
C LEU A 88 13.13 27.70 11.23
N ARG A 89 14.40 27.90 10.83
CA ARG A 89 15.52 27.06 11.29
C ARG A 89 15.86 27.26 12.76
N ALA A 90 15.54 28.42 13.31
CA ALA A 90 15.76 28.74 14.73
C ALA A 90 14.65 28.22 15.66
N LEU A 91 13.56 27.67 15.10
CA LEU A 91 12.46 27.12 15.90
C LEU A 91 12.93 25.97 16.78
N PRO A 92 12.48 25.88 18.03
CA PRO A 92 12.63 24.68 18.84
C PRO A 92 11.98 23.47 18.15
N VAL A 93 12.60 22.30 18.25
CA VAL A 93 12.05 21.04 17.71
C VAL A 93 10.65 20.76 18.27
N SER A 94 10.40 21.12 19.53
CA SER A 94 9.08 21.00 20.18
C SER A 94 7.97 21.71 19.43
N ASP A 95 8.24 22.86 18.83
CA ASP A 95 7.24 23.67 18.12
C ASP A 95 6.91 23.03 16.77
N ILE A 96 7.91 22.48 16.09
CA ILE A 96 7.72 21.74 14.83
C ILE A 96 6.91 20.47 15.07
N VAL A 97 7.26 19.67 16.09
CA VAL A 97 6.56 18.43 16.44
C VAL A 97 5.14 18.70 16.95
N ALA A 98 4.92 19.79 17.68
CA ALA A 98 3.58 20.16 18.14
C ALA A 98 2.65 20.52 16.98
N ASP A 99 3.18 21.17 15.95
CA ASP A 99 2.42 21.53 14.76
C ASP A 99 2.01 20.29 13.95
N GLU A 100 2.92 19.37 13.72
CA GLU A 100 2.64 18.09 13.05
C GLU A 100 1.53 17.29 13.78
N LYS A 101 1.59 17.19 15.10
CA LYS A 101 0.57 16.53 15.92
C LYS A 101 -0.82 17.15 15.80
N SER A 102 -0.91 18.45 15.52
CA SER A 102 -2.18 19.15 15.37
C SER A 102 -2.90 18.84 14.05
N HIS A 103 -2.18 18.36 13.04
CA HIS A 103 -2.68 18.11 11.68
C HIS A 103 -2.84 16.61 11.32
N GLY A 104 -2.38 15.70 12.19
CA GLY A 104 -2.40 14.24 11.98
C GLY A 104 -1.18 13.72 11.21
N LEU A 105 -0.98 12.40 11.30
CA LEU A 105 0.16 11.69 10.70
C LEU A 105 0.33 12.01 9.20
N GLY A 106 1.51 12.56 8.86
CA GLY A 106 1.95 12.74 7.47
C GLY A 106 1.18 13.75 6.64
N ARG A 107 0.27 14.55 7.24
CA ARG A 107 -0.52 15.52 6.48
C ARG A 107 0.32 16.69 5.97
N ASP A 108 1.33 17.09 6.70
CA ASP A 108 2.13 18.27 6.36
C ASP A 108 3.41 17.93 5.63
N VAL A 109 3.90 16.68 5.75
CA VAL A 109 5.10 16.20 5.06
C VAL A 109 4.76 14.97 4.23
N ALA A 110 4.82 15.08 2.90
CA ALA A 110 4.62 13.98 1.96
C ALA A 110 5.34 14.26 0.65
N PRO A 111 5.64 13.22 -0.15
CA PRO A 111 6.10 13.41 -1.53
C PRO A 111 5.15 14.30 -2.33
N GLU A 112 5.70 15.10 -3.23
CA GLU A 112 4.93 16.01 -4.07
C GLU A 112 5.29 15.89 -5.54
N VAL A 113 4.35 16.24 -6.40
CA VAL A 113 4.62 16.42 -7.83
C VAL A 113 5.49 17.66 -7.99
N ASP A 114 6.80 17.46 -8.23
CA ASP A 114 7.79 18.51 -8.42
C ASP A 114 8.14 18.78 -9.89
N GLY A 115 7.59 17.97 -10.81
CA GLY A 115 7.84 18.05 -12.24
C GLY A 115 9.18 17.43 -12.69
N THR A 116 9.95 16.83 -11.77
CA THR A 116 11.31 16.31 -12.06
C THR A 116 11.51 14.90 -11.49
N VAL A 117 11.46 14.76 -10.18
CA VAL A 117 11.59 13.45 -9.48
C VAL A 117 10.26 12.71 -9.56
N ILE A 118 9.17 13.41 -9.30
CA ILE A 118 7.79 12.97 -9.52
C ILE A 118 7.17 13.92 -10.56
N PRO A 119 7.21 13.56 -11.85
CA PRO A 119 6.89 14.51 -12.93
C PRO A 119 5.41 14.85 -13.05
N ASP A 120 4.52 13.95 -12.64
CA ASP A 120 3.06 14.09 -12.68
C ASP A 120 2.41 13.23 -11.60
N GLN A 121 1.09 13.19 -11.54
CA GLN A 121 0.32 12.32 -10.65
C GLN A 121 0.72 10.84 -10.84
N VAL A 122 1.14 10.17 -9.78
CA VAL A 122 1.71 8.82 -9.87
C VAL A 122 0.73 7.80 -10.47
N PRO A 123 -0.56 7.74 -10.06
CA PRO A 123 -1.51 6.82 -10.70
C PRO A 123 -1.69 7.08 -12.20
N GLU A 124 -1.60 8.34 -12.62
CA GLU A 124 -1.73 8.73 -14.02
C GLU A 124 -0.48 8.34 -14.82
N LEU A 125 0.71 8.41 -14.22
CA LEU A 125 1.95 7.90 -14.83
C LEU A 125 1.89 6.39 -15.03
N PHE A 126 1.32 5.64 -14.08
CA PHE A 126 1.06 4.22 -14.26
C PHE A 126 0.11 3.97 -15.44
N ALA A 127 -1.01 4.67 -15.51
CA ALA A 127 -1.97 4.53 -16.61
C ALA A 127 -1.37 4.88 -17.98
N LYS A 128 -0.52 5.91 -18.05
CA LYS A 128 0.23 6.29 -19.26
C LYS A 128 1.37 5.31 -19.58
N GLY A 129 1.76 4.43 -18.64
CA GLY A 129 2.91 3.51 -18.75
C GLY A 129 4.25 4.20 -18.65
N GLU A 130 4.27 5.37 -18.05
CA GLU A 130 5.48 6.15 -17.77
C GLU A 130 6.12 5.71 -16.45
N ILE A 131 6.33 4.40 -16.30
CA ILE A 131 6.85 3.72 -15.11
C ILE A 131 8.01 2.78 -15.45
N ALA A 132 8.70 2.27 -14.42
CA ALA A 132 9.66 1.18 -14.58
C ALA A 132 8.96 -0.08 -15.10
N LYS A 133 9.51 -0.71 -16.14
CA LYS A 133 9.01 -1.99 -16.68
C LYS A 133 9.68 -3.15 -15.97
N VAL A 134 9.24 -3.45 -14.76
CA VAL A 134 9.76 -4.51 -13.89
C VAL A 134 8.62 -5.34 -13.31
N PRO A 135 8.86 -6.59 -12.88
CA PRO A 135 7.89 -7.37 -12.11
C PRO A 135 7.38 -6.58 -10.90
N TYR A 136 6.06 -6.65 -10.67
CA TYR A 136 5.37 -5.89 -9.64
C TYR A 136 4.46 -6.78 -8.81
N LEU A 137 4.59 -6.72 -7.48
CA LEU A 137 3.72 -7.43 -6.56
C LEU A 137 3.04 -6.38 -5.67
N THR A 138 1.73 -6.50 -5.48
CA THR A 138 0.96 -5.57 -4.65
C THR A 138 -0.22 -6.26 -4.01
N GLY A 139 -0.83 -5.64 -3.01
CA GLY A 139 -2.00 -6.19 -2.35
C GLY A 139 -2.50 -5.31 -1.22
N TRP A 140 -3.46 -5.87 -0.46
CA TRP A 140 -4.08 -5.18 0.68
C TRP A 140 -4.56 -6.18 1.74
N ASN A 141 -4.79 -5.68 2.94
CA ASN A 141 -5.28 -6.45 4.09
C ASN A 141 -6.81 -6.42 4.21
N SER A 142 -7.37 -7.37 4.93
CA SER A 142 -8.82 -7.54 5.07
C SER A 142 -9.50 -6.57 6.05
N ASN A 143 -8.74 -5.72 6.75
CA ASN A 143 -9.24 -4.66 7.65
C ASN A 143 -8.35 -3.41 7.58
N GLU A 144 -8.16 -2.88 6.37
CA GLU A 144 -7.44 -1.61 6.15
C GLU A 144 -8.16 -0.44 6.83
N ALA A 145 -9.48 -0.58 7.07
CA ALA A 145 -10.29 0.38 7.78
C ALA A 145 -9.80 0.69 9.21
N SER A 146 -8.98 -0.18 9.80
CA SER A 146 -8.27 0.09 11.07
C SER A 146 -7.46 1.39 11.02
N LEU A 147 -7.04 1.84 9.82
CA LEU A 147 -6.29 3.08 9.58
C LEU A 147 -7.19 4.33 9.47
N MET A 148 -8.47 4.20 9.12
CA MET A 148 -9.36 5.32 8.73
C MET A 148 -9.27 6.51 9.68
N ARG A 149 -9.39 6.27 10.99
CA ARG A 149 -9.38 7.30 12.04
C ARG A 149 -8.09 8.12 12.09
N PHE A 150 -6.97 7.52 11.66
CA PHE A 150 -5.65 8.18 11.70
C PHE A 150 -5.40 9.08 10.48
N ILE A 151 -6.05 8.77 9.36
CA ILE A 151 -5.86 9.49 8.10
C ILE A 151 -7.07 10.34 7.69
N GLY A 152 -8.07 10.44 8.60
CA GLY A 152 -9.21 11.35 8.45
C GLY A 152 -10.29 10.90 7.47
N PHE A 153 -10.40 9.60 7.24
CA PHE A 153 -11.57 8.99 6.61
C PHE A 153 -12.56 8.57 7.69
N THR A 154 -13.85 8.57 7.33
CA THR A 154 -14.90 8.03 8.18
C THR A 154 -15.86 7.17 7.36
N PRO A 155 -16.53 6.19 7.98
CA PRO A 155 -17.54 5.37 7.30
C PRO A 155 -18.61 6.20 6.61
N GLU A 156 -19.12 7.25 7.29
CA GLU A 156 -20.14 8.14 6.76
C GLU A 156 -19.66 8.90 5.50
N ALA A 157 -18.39 9.33 5.49
CA ALA A 157 -17.81 10.01 4.32
C ALA A 157 -17.69 9.06 3.14
N MET A 158 -17.31 7.79 3.38
CA MET A 158 -17.26 6.76 2.34
C MET A 158 -18.64 6.48 1.74
N ILE A 159 -19.66 6.36 2.59
CA ILE A 159 -21.05 6.15 2.14
C ILE A 159 -21.57 7.36 1.36
N ALA A 160 -21.37 8.56 1.90
CA ALA A 160 -21.82 9.80 1.26
C ALA A 160 -21.18 10.01 -0.13
N ALA A 161 -19.96 9.54 -0.35
CA ALA A 161 -19.27 9.62 -1.64
C ALA A 161 -19.97 8.80 -2.75
N LEU A 162 -20.77 7.80 -2.41
CA LEU A 162 -21.54 6.99 -3.36
C LEU A 162 -22.71 7.78 -3.97
N GLY A 163 -23.27 8.75 -3.23
CA GLY A 163 -24.43 9.54 -3.65
C GLY A 163 -25.61 8.65 -4.07
N PRO A 164 -26.22 8.89 -5.24
CA PRO A 164 -27.41 8.12 -5.69
C PRO A 164 -27.16 6.61 -5.87
N ARG A 165 -25.90 6.17 -5.91
CA ARG A 165 -25.52 4.75 -6.12
C ARG A 165 -25.46 3.97 -4.81
N GLU A 166 -25.72 4.59 -3.65
CA GLU A 166 -25.56 3.91 -2.36
C GLU A 166 -26.33 2.59 -2.30
N ALA A 167 -27.60 2.57 -2.64
CA ALA A 167 -28.44 1.36 -2.56
C ALA A 167 -27.92 0.24 -3.48
N GLU A 168 -27.51 0.58 -4.70
CA GLU A 168 -26.92 -0.36 -5.65
C GLU A 168 -25.62 -0.98 -5.11
N VAL A 169 -24.74 -0.12 -4.61
CA VAL A 169 -23.44 -0.55 -4.09
C VAL A 169 -23.61 -1.35 -2.80
N ARG A 170 -24.48 -0.92 -1.88
CA ARG A 170 -24.77 -1.66 -0.64
C ARG A 170 -25.21 -3.09 -0.94
N ALA A 171 -26.06 -3.29 -1.94
CA ALA A 171 -26.50 -4.62 -2.33
C ALA A 171 -25.34 -5.55 -2.77
N LEU A 172 -24.23 -5.02 -3.28
CA LEU A 172 -23.04 -5.83 -3.61
C LEU A 172 -22.31 -6.32 -2.35
N TYR A 173 -22.40 -5.58 -1.26
CA TYR A 173 -21.73 -5.94 0.01
C TYR A 173 -22.59 -6.81 0.91
N GLU A 174 -23.90 -6.70 0.80
CA GLU A 174 -24.89 -7.38 1.65
C GLU A 174 -25.36 -8.75 1.11
N GLN A 175 -24.67 -9.32 0.14
CA GLN A 175 -25.03 -10.64 -0.43
C GLN A 175 -25.06 -11.77 0.60
N ASN A 176 -24.30 -11.64 1.70
CA ASN A 176 -24.19 -12.63 2.77
C ASN A 176 -24.76 -12.15 4.11
N GLY A 177 -25.54 -11.07 4.12
CA GLY A 177 -26.17 -10.50 5.30
C GLY A 177 -26.15 -8.98 5.30
N THR A 178 -27.02 -8.38 6.11
CA THR A 178 -27.14 -6.93 6.26
C THR A 178 -25.97 -6.36 7.05
N LEU A 179 -25.43 -5.24 6.61
CA LEU A 179 -24.36 -4.49 7.27
C LEU A 179 -24.93 -3.21 7.90
N ASN A 180 -24.46 -2.85 9.09
CA ASN A 180 -24.67 -1.51 9.58
C ASN A 180 -23.79 -0.49 8.83
N ASP A 181 -23.99 0.80 9.02
CA ASP A 181 -23.29 1.85 8.26
C ASP A 181 -21.79 1.88 8.57
N GLU A 182 -21.39 1.58 9.80
CA GLU A 182 -19.98 1.48 10.18
C GLU A 182 -19.29 0.36 9.40
N GLU A 183 -19.82 -0.86 9.46
CA GLU A 183 -19.30 -2.02 8.74
C GLU A 183 -19.30 -1.82 7.22
N PHE A 184 -20.32 -1.22 6.67
CA PHE A 184 -20.41 -0.94 5.25
C PHE A 184 -19.37 0.09 4.81
N GLY A 185 -19.24 1.20 5.54
CA GLY A 185 -18.25 2.23 5.25
C GLY A 185 -16.82 1.74 5.38
N GLU A 186 -16.51 0.88 6.36
CA GLU A 186 -15.22 0.23 6.52
C GLU A 186 -14.88 -0.67 5.30
N LYS A 187 -15.82 -1.53 4.88
CA LYS A 187 -15.64 -2.39 3.70
C LYS A 187 -15.50 -1.59 2.40
N LEU A 188 -16.22 -0.47 2.28
CA LEU A 188 -16.01 0.45 1.15
C LEU A 188 -14.58 0.99 1.14
N PHE A 189 -14.06 1.36 2.30
CA PHE A 189 -12.69 1.85 2.40
C PHE A 189 -11.68 0.78 1.99
N ASP A 190 -11.79 -0.44 2.51
CA ASP A 190 -10.90 -1.56 2.18
C ASP A 190 -10.85 -1.79 0.67
N ASP A 191 -12.01 -1.91 0.02
CA ASP A 191 -12.08 -2.27 -1.39
C ASP A 191 -11.84 -1.09 -2.34
N GLN A 192 -12.35 0.11 -2.02
CA GLN A 192 -12.28 1.24 -2.96
C GLN A 192 -11.00 2.05 -2.83
N VAL A 193 -10.39 2.07 -1.66
CA VAL A 193 -9.16 2.83 -1.42
C VAL A 193 -7.94 1.95 -1.63
N PHE A 194 -7.91 0.75 -1.04
CA PHE A 194 -6.77 -0.17 -1.13
C PHE A 194 -6.92 -1.18 -2.27
N GLY A 195 -8.00 -1.96 -2.29
CA GLY A 195 -8.20 -3.00 -3.30
C GLY A 195 -8.23 -2.46 -4.73
N ALA A 196 -8.98 -1.37 -4.98
CA ALA A 196 -8.99 -0.71 -6.29
C ALA A 196 -7.62 -0.18 -6.69
N GLY A 197 -6.85 0.33 -5.70
CA GLY A 197 -5.48 0.78 -5.90
C GLY A 197 -4.55 -0.35 -6.31
N ALA A 198 -4.55 -1.44 -5.55
CA ALA A 198 -3.71 -2.60 -5.81
C ALA A 198 -4.00 -3.21 -7.18
N GLN A 199 -5.27 -3.54 -7.45
CA GLN A 199 -5.66 -4.15 -8.73
C GLN A 199 -5.45 -3.20 -9.92
N GLY A 200 -5.77 -1.91 -9.76
CA GLY A 200 -5.60 -0.92 -10.81
C GLY A 200 -4.14 -0.71 -11.22
N LEU A 201 -3.22 -0.58 -10.25
CA LEU A 201 -1.80 -0.46 -10.56
C LEU A 201 -1.23 -1.75 -11.17
N ALA A 202 -1.65 -2.93 -10.68
CA ALA A 202 -1.27 -4.22 -11.26
C ALA A 202 -1.71 -4.34 -12.72
N ASP A 203 -2.91 -3.85 -13.04
CA ASP A 203 -3.46 -3.79 -14.41
C ASP A 203 -2.58 -2.94 -15.33
N PHE A 204 -2.23 -1.74 -14.89
CA PHE A 204 -1.39 -0.84 -15.67
C PHE A 204 0.00 -1.43 -15.93
N VAL A 205 0.60 -2.12 -14.94
CA VAL A 205 1.88 -2.81 -15.10
C VAL A 205 1.76 -3.97 -16.09
N ALA A 206 0.73 -4.82 -15.96
CA ALA A 206 0.48 -5.94 -16.87
C ALA A 206 0.28 -5.48 -18.31
N ALA A 207 -0.47 -4.39 -18.52
CA ALA A 207 -0.69 -3.81 -19.85
C ALA A 207 0.61 -3.33 -20.54
N ARG A 208 1.67 -3.12 -19.79
CA ARG A 208 3.01 -2.79 -20.32
C ARG A 208 3.89 -4.01 -20.54
N GLY A 209 3.34 -5.21 -20.34
CA GLY A 209 4.03 -6.48 -20.58
C GLY A 209 5.08 -6.80 -19.52
N ALA A 210 4.92 -6.30 -18.30
CA ALA A 210 5.62 -6.77 -17.12
C ALA A 210 4.67 -7.64 -16.27
N PRO A 211 5.14 -8.75 -15.67
CA PRO A 211 4.29 -9.56 -14.81
C PRO A 211 3.92 -8.77 -13.55
N SER A 212 2.65 -8.86 -13.18
CA SER A 212 2.14 -8.32 -11.93
C SER A 212 1.41 -9.40 -11.14
N TYR A 213 1.47 -9.31 -9.82
CA TYR A 213 0.88 -10.24 -8.88
C TYR A 213 0.11 -9.46 -7.82
N VAL A 214 -1.09 -9.96 -7.48
CA VAL A 214 -1.95 -9.29 -6.49
C VAL A 214 -2.26 -10.25 -5.36
N TYR A 215 -2.19 -9.76 -4.12
CA TYR A 215 -2.62 -10.52 -2.95
C TYR A 215 -3.72 -9.81 -2.16
N HIS A 216 -4.47 -10.61 -1.41
CA HIS A 216 -5.32 -10.16 -0.31
C HIS A 216 -4.97 -10.94 0.95
N PHE A 217 -4.61 -10.22 2.01
CA PHE A 217 -4.15 -10.84 3.24
C PHE A 217 -5.25 -10.80 4.31
N ALA A 218 -5.83 -11.96 4.62
CA ALA A 218 -6.92 -12.13 5.56
C ALA A 218 -6.61 -13.18 6.65
N TYR A 219 -5.40 -13.74 6.67
CA TYR A 219 -5.02 -14.74 7.64
C TYR A 219 -4.78 -14.14 9.03
N ILE A 220 -5.58 -14.54 9.98
CA ILE A 220 -5.45 -14.18 11.39
C ILE A 220 -4.88 -15.40 12.13
N ALA A 221 -3.77 -15.21 12.85
CA ALA A 221 -3.18 -16.27 13.66
C ALA A 221 -4.20 -16.84 14.65
N GLU A 222 -4.20 -18.17 14.86
CA GLU A 222 -5.27 -18.91 15.53
C GLU A 222 -5.71 -18.31 16.86
N ASN A 223 -4.74 -17.95 17.69
CA ASN A 223 -5.00 -17.38 19.02
C ASN A 223 -5.59 -15.97 19.01
N PHE A 224 -5.68 -15.34 17.84
CA PHE A 224 -6.18 -13.98 17.68
C PHE A 224 -7.53 -13.92 16.94
N ARG A 225 -8.01 -15.02 16.34
CA ARG A 225 -9.24 -15.07 15.52
C ARG A 225 -10.49 -14.59 16.26
N SER A 226 -10.56 -14.80 17.58
CA SER A 226 -11.69 -14.30 18.40
C SER A 226 -11.61 -12.82 18.78
N ARG A 227 -10.48 -12.16 18.50
CA ARG A 227 -10.20 -10.77 18.91
C ARG A 227 -10.22 -9.78 17.75
N PHE A 228 -9.91 -10.25 16.53
CA PHE A 228 -9.80 -9.41 15.34
C PHE A 228 -10.83 -9.83 14.30
N LYS A 229 -11.47 -8.83 13.68
CA LYS A 229 -12.46 -9.04 12.60
C LYS A 229 -11.80 -9.22 11.23
N GLY A 230 -10.50 -8.93 11.12
CA GLY A 230 -9.69 -8.98 9.93
C GLY A 230 -8.24 -8.68 10.26
N VAL A 231 -7.40 -8.64 9.26
CA VAL A 231 -6.00 -8.23 9.38
C VAL A 231 -5.91 -6.72 9.25
N ASP A 232 -5.52 -6.06 10.33
CA ASP A 232 -5.36 -4.62 10.38
C ASP A 232 -4.28 -4.14 9.40
N HIS A 233 -4.32 -2.85 9.06
CA HIS A 233 -3.26 -2.21 8.27
C HIS A 233 -1.88 -2.51 8.85
N ALA A 234 -0.92 -2.90 8.00
CA ALA A 234 0.41 -3.37 8.36
C ALA A 234 0.46 -4.74 9.10
N GLY A 235 -0.67 -5.44 9.21
CA GLY A 235 -0.75 -6.72 9.93
C GLY A 235 -0.04 -7.89 9.25
N GLU A 236 0.27 -7.81 7.96
CA GLU A 236 1.03 -8.81 7.19
C GLU A 236 2.54 -8.72 7.42
N ILE A 237 3.09 -7.55 7.79
CA ILE A 237 4.54 -7.34 7.96
C ILE A 237 5.20 -8.41 8.84
N PRO A 238 4.64 -8.80 10.00
CA PRO A 238 5.22 -9.85 10.82
C PRO A 238 5.31 -11.21 10.13
N TYR A 239 4.48 -11.49 9.14
CA TYR A 239 4.56 -12.72 8.35
C TYR A 239 5.64 -12.62 7.27
N VAL A 240 5.73 -11.48 6.59
CA VAL A 240 6.77 -11.22 5.58
C VAL A 240 8.18 -11.32 6.17
N PHE A 241 8.39 -10.78 7.37
CA PHE A 241 9.69 -10.83 8.06
C PHE A 241 9.88 -12.04 8.98
N GLY A 242 8.88 -12.91 9.13
CA GLY A 242 8.93 -14.03 10.07
C GLY A 242 9.00 -13.62 11.54
N THR A 243 8.68 -12.38 11.87
CA THR A 243 8.81 -11.84 13.24
C THR A 243 7.68 -12.29 14.15
N ARG A 244 6.61 -12.88 13.62
CA ARG A 244 5.56 -13.52 14.41
C ARG A 244 6.08 -14.74 15.19
N GLY A 245 7.11 -15.41 14.66
CA GLY A 245 7.78 -16.54 15.31
C GLY A 245 8.83 -16.14 16.35
N LEU A 246 9.09 -14.84 16.55
CA LEU A 246 10.00 -14.41 17.61
C LEU A 246 9.38 -14.73 18.98
N ASP A 247 10.15 -15.40 19.79
CA ASP A 247 9.83 -15.60 21.20
C ASP A 247 9.85 -14.24 21.92
N LEU A 248 8.66 -13.66 22.10
CA LEU A 248 8.48 -12.39 22.81
C LEU A 248 8.64 -12.55 24.33
N GLY A 249 9.09 -13.74 24.79
CA GLY A 249 9.26 -14.10 26.16
C GLY A 249 8.05 -14.83 26.76
N PHE A 250 8.33 -15.63 27.79
CA PHE A 250 7.36 -16.52 28.43
C PHE A 250 6.01 -15.85 28.78
N PHE A 251 6.05 -14.63 29.32
CA PHE A 251 4.83 -13.93 29.74
C PHE A 251 3.96 -13.47 28.54
N VAL A 252 4.57 -13.03 27.46
CA VAL A 252 3.82 -12.60 26.27
C VAL A 252 3.25 -13.82 25.56
N ASN A 253 4.02 -14.90 25.41
CA ASN A 253 3.54 -16.15 24.83
C ASN A 253 2.42 -16.77 25.70
N LEU A 254 2.51 -16.68 27.01
CA LEU A 254 1.47 -17.14 27.94
C LEU A 254 0.17 -16.32 27.79
N LEU A 255 0.27 -15.00 27.58
CA LEU A 255 -0.88 -14.10 27.41
C LEU A 255 -1.51 -14.18 25.99
N THR A 256 -0.71 -14.46 24.97
CA THR A 256 -1.14 -14.51 23.58
C THR A 256 -1.37 -15.91 23.04
N GLY A 257 -0.95 -16.94 23.78
CA GLY A 257 -1.01 -18.34 23.35
C GLY A 257 0.11 -18.74 22.38
N GLY A 258 1.02 -17.82 22.03
CA GLY A 258 2.11 -18.08 21.10
C GLY A 258 1.64 -18.26 19.64
N ILE A 259 2.52 -18.83 18.83
CA ILE A 259 2.29 -19.16 17.42
C ILE A 259 2.06 -20.67 17.32
N SER A 260 0.99 -21.09 16.63
CA SER A 260 0.71 -22.49 16.36
C SER A 260 1.61 -23.05 15.24
N ALA A 261 1.64 -24.36 15.10
CA ALA A 261 2.35 -25.01 14.00
C ALA A 261 1.74 -24.67 12.64
N ASP A 262 0.44 -24.37 12.59
CA ASP A 262 -0.25 -23.98 11.36
C ASP A 262 0.01 -22.50 11.03
N ASP A 263 0.05 -21.63 12.04
CA ASP A 263 0.53 -20.25 11.88
C ASP A 263 1.95 -20.21 11.27
N GLN A 264 2.86 -21.08 11.78
CA GLN A 264 4.23 -21.14 11.26
C GLN A 264 4.28 -21.56 9.79
N LYS A 265 3.45 -22.51 9.39
CA LYS A 265 3.35 -22.91 7.96
C LYS A 265 2.91 -21.75 7.05
N VAL A 266 2.04 -20.89 7.55
CA VAL A 266 1.61 -19.70 6.78
C VAL A 266 2.75 -18.69 6.70
N ILE A 267 3.45 -18.45 7.81
CA ILE A 267 4.64 -17.58 7.84
C ILE A 267 5.68 -18.07 6.83
N ASP A 268 6.01 -19.35 6.86
CA ASP A 268 6.99 -19.95 5.95
C ASP A 268 6.60 -19.76 4.49
N LYS A 269 5.33 -20.00 4.12
CA LYS A 269 4.83 -19.79 2.76
C LYS A 269 4.89 -18.31 2.32
N VAL A 270 4.51 -17.37 3.20
CA VAL A 270 4.60 -15.93 2.90
C VAL A 270 6.04 -15.55 2.63
N GLN A 271 6.97 -15.96 3.51
CA GLN A 271 8.40 -15.70 3.30
C GLN A 271 8.92 -16.31 2.00
N ASP A 272 8.51 -17.54 1.67
CA ASP A 272 8.90 -18.19 0.44
C ASP A 272 8.39 -17.43 -0.80
N TYR A 273 7.13 -16.98 -0.83
CA TYR A 273 6.58 -16.18 -1.92
C TYR A 273 7.37 -14.86 -2.12
N TRP A 274 7.58 -14.10 -1.03
CA TRP A 274 8.30 -12.82 -1.10
C TRP A 274 9.76 -13.00 -1.51
N THR A 275 10.45 -14.01 -0.97
CA THR A 275 11.85 -14.29 -1.31
C THR A 275 12.01 -14.85 -2.73
N ASN A 276 11.08 -15.67 -3.22
CA ASN A 276 11.08 -16.14 -4.60
C ASN A 276 10.88 -14.96 -5.55
N PHE A 277 9.89 -14.11 -5.28
CA PHE A 277 9.69 -12.89 -6.08
C PHE A 277 10.93 -11.99 -6.05
N ALA A 278 11.53 -11.76 -4.90
CA ALA A 278 12.75 -10.97 -4.78
C ALA A 278 13.94 -11.56 -5.55
N LYS A 279 14.05 -12.89 -5.66
CA LYS A 279 15.08 -13.57 -6.43
C LYS A 279 14.81 -13.54 -7.93
N THR A 280 13.58 -13.82 -8.36
CA THR A 280 13.29 -14.17 -9.76
C THR A 280 12.32 -13.21 -10.45
N GLY A 281 11.50 -12.47 -9.71
CA GLY A 281 10.34 -11.70 -10.22
C GLY A 281 9.06 -12.54 -10.35
N ASP A 282 9.12 -13.81 -9.92
CA ASP A 282 8.00 -14.75 -9.87
C ASP A 282 7.88 -15.25 -8.43
N PRO A 283 6.72 -15.11 -7.74
CA PRO A 283 6.53 -15.58 -6.37
C PRO A 283 6.46 -17.10 -6.26
N ASN A 284 6.21 -17.83 -7.34
CA ASN A 284 6.01 -19.27 -7.32
C ASN A 284 7.27 -20.06 -6.94
N GLY A 285 7.06 -21.22 -6.31
CA GLY A 285 8.13 -22.12 -5.90
C GLY A 285 7.62 -23.50 -5.52
N ALA A 286 8.54 -24.44 -5.32
CA ALA A 286 8.21 -25.82 -4.96
C ALA A 286 7.45 -25.86 -3.62
N GLY A 287 6.33 -26.60 -3.58
CA GLY A 287 5.51 -26.76 -2.37
C GLY A 287 4.55 -25.62 -2.06
N LEU A 288 4.56 -24.55 -2.86
CA LEU A 288 3.62 -23.44 -2.74
C LEU A 288 2.40 -23.64 -3.63
N PRO A 289 1.19 -23.23 -3.20
CA PRO A 289 0.07 -23.03 -4.09
C PRO A 289 0.43 -22.12 -5.26
N SER A 290 -0.09 -22.42 -6.47
CA SER A 290 0.21 -21.61 -7.65
C SER A 290 -0.36 -20.21 -7.51
N TRP A 291 0.47 -19.19 -7.71
CA TRP A 291 0.09 -17.78 -7.79
C TRP A 291 0.23 -17.29 -9.23
N PRO A 292 -0.85 -17.34 -10.03
CA PRO A 292 -0.83 -16.84 -11.40
C PRO A 292 -0.56 -15.33 -11.45
N ALA A 293 0.00 -14.87 -12.57
CA ALA A 293 0.05 -13.43 -12.83
C ALA A 293 -1.38 -12.86 -12.90
N PHE A 294 -1.54 -11.61 -12.46
CA PHE A 294 -2.84 -10.97 -12.28
C PHE A 294 -3.73 -10.97 -13.54
N LYS A 295 -3.13 -10.82 -14.72
CA LYS A 295 -3.85 -10.91 -16.00
C LYS A 295 -3.58 -12.27 -16.67
N PRO A 296 -4.53 -12.82 -17.47
CA PRO A 296 -5.77 -12.16 -17.96
C PRO A 296 -7.00 -12.24 -17.05
N ASP A 297 -6.99 -13.09 -16.01
CA ASP A 297 -8.21 -13.47 -15.28
C ASP A 297 -8.38 -12.74 -13.93
N ASN A 298 -7.62 -11.67 -13.70
CA ASN A 298 -7.61 -10.88 -12.45
C ASN A 298 -7.39 -11.77 -11.20
N GLU A 299 -6.40 -12.65 -11.30
CA GLU A 299 -6.08 -13.59 -10.23
C GLU A 299 -5.49 -12.87 -9.02
N THR A 300 -6.08 -13.10 -7.87
CA THR A 300 -5.60 -12.59 -6.58
C THR A 300 -5.26 -13.76 -5.68
N MET A 301 -4.05 -13.82 -5.15
CA MET A 301 -3.66 -14.78 -4.12
C MET A 301 -4.30 -14.37 -2.79
N VAL A 302 -5.18 -15.20 -2.28
CA VAL A 302 -5.87 -14.96 -1.02
C VAL A 302 -5.20 -15.80 0.07
N PHE A 303 -4.65 -15.11 1.06
CA PHE A 303 -4.16 -15.72 2.30
C PHE A 303 -5.29 -15.66 3.31
N ASP A 304 -6.02 -16.76 3.49
CA ASP A 304 -7.18 -16.84 4.38
C ASP A 304 -6.91 -17.85 5.52
N ASN A 305 -7.78 -17.86 6.52
CA ASN A 305 -7.70 -18.80 7.65
C ASN A 305 -7.88 -20.26 7.21
N ASP A 306 -8.66 -20.48 6.15
CA ASP A 306 -9.01 -21.82 5.66
C ASP A 306 -8.14 -22.29 4.49
N SER A 307 -7.63 -21.35 3.68
CA SER A 307 -6.85 -21.66 2.48
C SER A 307 -5.87 -20.56 2.09
N ILE A 308 -4.83 -20.96 1.35
CA ILE A 308 -3.99 -20.05 0.58
C ILE A 308 -4.15 -20.47 -0.87
N GLU A 309 -4.86 -19.68 -1.68
CA GLU A 309 -5.18 -20.02 -3.05
C GLU A 309 -5.41 -18.78 -3.91
N ALA A 310 -5.20 -18.91 -5.22
CA ALA A 310 -5.55 -17.87 -6.17
C ALA A 310 -7.06 -17.92 -6.47
N ARG A 311 -7.70 -16.75 -6.50
CA ARG A 311 -9.13 -16.57 -6.80
C ARG A 311 -9.29 -15.58 -7.94
N SER A 312 -9.96 -16.01 -9.00
CA SER A 312 -10.27 -15.17 -10.16
C SER A 312 -11.32 -14.11 -9.82
N ASN A 313 -11.11 -12.89 -10.31
CA ASN A 313 -12.03 -11.76 -10.13
C ASN A 313 -12.38 -11.47 -8.66
N PHE A 314 -11.46 -11.75 -7.75
CA PHE A 314 -11.64 -11.54 -6.33
C PHE A 314 -11.92 -10.07 -6.03
N HIS A 315 -13.05 -9.78 -5.39
CA HIS A 315 -13.59 -8.44 -5.10
C HIS A 315 -13.78 -7.53 -6.34
N ALA A 316 -13.61 -8.03 -7.57
CA ALA A 316 -13.65 -7.22 -8.79
C ALA A 316 -14.87 -6.29 -8.92
N PRO A 317 -16.13 -6.69 -8.62
CA PRO A 317 -17.27 -5.76 -8.68
C PRO A 317 -17.18 -4.60 -7.68
N LYS A 318 -16.54 -4.83 -6.53
CA LYS A 318 -16.40 -3.85 -5.44
C LYS A 318 -15.26 -2.90 -5.71
N THR A 319 -14.10 -3.42 -6.09
CA THR A 319 -12.91 -2.61 -6.43
C THR A 319 -13.11 -1.78 -7.69
N ALA A 320 -13.89 -2.27 -8.66
CA ALA A 320 -14.25 -1.54 -9.87
C ALA A 320 -14.96 -0.21 -9.59
N ILE A 321 -15.66 -0.08 -8.46
CA ILE A 321 -16.33 1.18 -8.07
C ILE A 321 -15.29 2.27 -7.79
N GLY A 322 -14.27 1.96 -7.01
CA GLY A 322 -13.17 2.88 -6.71
C GLY A 322 -12.36 3.23 -7.96
N PHE A 323 -12.10 2.25 -8.81
CA PHE A 323 -11.43 2.47 -10.08
C PHE A 323 -12.25 3.37 -11.02
N ALA A 324 -13.56 3.15 -11.14
CA ALA A 324 -14.45 3.99 -11.95
C ALA A 324 -14.52 5.43 -11.42
N ALA A 325 -14.49 5.64 -10.12
CA ALA A 325 -14.44 6.98 -9.51
C ALA A 325 -13.12 7.70 -9.88
N TRP A 326 -11.99 6.97 -9.82
CA TRP A 326 -10.69 7.50 -10.27
C TRP A 326 -10.71 7.82 -11.77
N SER A 327 -11.17 6.92 -12.63
CA SER A 327 -11.28 7.07 -14.06
C SER A 327 -12.11 8.30 -14.44
N LYS A 328 -13.26 8.48 -13.79
CA LYS A 328 -14.12 9.66 -13.99
C LYS A 328 -13.41 10.97 -13.63
N ARG A 329 -12.63 10.98 -12.55
CA ARG A 329 -11.90 12.17 -12.08
C ARG A 329 -10.76 12.55 -13.02
N THR A 330 -10.05 11.58 -13.58
CA THR A 330 -8.83 11.79 -14.37
C THR A 330 -9.09 11.80 -15.88
N GLY A 331 -10.22 11.26 -16.34
CA GLY A 331 -10.50 11.04 -17.76
C GLY A 331 -9.71 9.87 -18.36
N LEU A 332 -8.96 9.11 -17.54
CA LEU A 332 -8.20 7.94 -17.96
C LEU A 332 -9.01 6.66 -17.76
N SER A 333 -8.80 5.65 -18.58
CA SER A 333 -9.48 4.35 -18.52
C SER A 333 -8.51 3.24 -18.12
N ALA A 334 -9.08 2.09 -17.74
CA ALA A 334 -8.36 0.84 -17.69
C ALA A 334 -7.73 0.51 -19.06
N PRO A 335 -6.59 -0.17 -19.08
CA PRO A 335 -5.92 -0.60 -20.31
C PRO A 335 -6.75 -1.62 -21.10
#